data_bf17ce76484a2fd2b0b7af3b05747115
#
_entry.id   bf17ce76484a2fd2b0b7af3b05747115
#
_cell.length_a   1.000
_cell.length_b   1.000
_cell.length_c   1.000
_cell.angle_alpha   90.00
_cell.angle_beta   90.00
_cell.angle_gamma   90.00
#
_symmetry.space_group_name_H-M   'P 1'
#
loop_
_entity.id
_entity.type
_entity.pdbx_description
1 polymer ?
#
loop_
_entity_poly.entity_id
_entity_poly.type
_entity_poly.pdbx_seq_one_letter_code
_entity_poly.pdbx_strand_id
1 'polypeptide(L)'
;MNRIVLRSVLATIALCCLIIPTGVWGQEPGGKPDAKAPTTPAQAAPVPAAATPAPHPDDDYWRKHDELLKVDFGWLGKFKEADAALAPPAVGENRVVFMGDSITEGWHFTGPQGSFPGKPYINRGISGQTTPQMLVRFRQDVIALKPKVVVILAGTNDIAGNTGPETLEQIEDNLASMADLATANHIRVVLCSILPAVDYRWRPGVTPAPKIMAINAWMKAYAAEKGYVYVDFHTAMKDERDGLPATLSRDGVHPLPAGFAVMTPLVEAGIAKALAQ
;
A
#
# COMPACT_ATOMS: atom_id res chain seq x y z
N MET A 1 25.05 57.49 -5.20
CA MET A 1 23.93 58.16 -5.89
C MET A 1 23.44 57.19 -6.96
N ASN A 2 22.33 56.53 -6.76
CA ASN A 2 21.37 56.24 -7.79
C ASN A 2 20.16 55.50 -7.19
N ARG A 3 18.99 55.92 -7.61
CA ARG A 3 17.70 55.85 -7.01
C ARG A 3 17.00 54.48 -7.21
N ILE A 4 16.39 54.02 -6.14
CA ILE A 4 15.38 52.99 -6.09
C ILE A 4 14.10 53.45 -6.82
N VAL A 5 13.58 52.68 -7.76
CA VAL A 5 12.22 52.85 -8.31
C VAL A 5 11.38 51.66 -7.90
N LEU A 6 10.48 51.93 -6.97
CA LEU A 6 9.42 51.04 -6.50
C LEU A 6 8.24 51.12 -7.51
N ARG A 7 7.85 50.03 -8.14
CA ARG A 7 6.60 49.97 -8.93
C ARG A 7 5.57 49.10 -8.20
N SER A 8 4.59 49.77 -7.63
CA SER A 8 3.36 49.19 -7.12
C SER A 8 2.49 48.74 -8.27
N VAL A 9 2.00 47.49 -8.25
CA VAL A 9 0.92 46.99 -9.10
C VAL A 9 -0.33 46.86 -8.26
N LEU A 10 -1.28 47.75 -8.44
CA LEU A 10 -2.64 47.67 -7.93
C LEU A 10 -3.43 46.66 -8.79
N ALA A 11 -3.92 45.61 -8.16
CA ALA A 11 -4.89 44.69 -8.78
C ALA A 11 -6.31 45.18 -8.45
N THR A 12 -7.02 45.58 -9.50
CA THR A 12 -8.44 46.01 -9.44
C THR A 12 -9.35 44.77 -9.44
N ILE A 13 -10.11 44.63 -8.37
CA ILE A 13 -11.16 43.59 -8.27
C ILE A 13 -12.43 44.18 -8.90
N ALA A 14 -12.86 43.64 -10.02
CA ALA A 14 -14.16 43.95 -10.65
C ALA A 14 -15.24 43.05 -10.06
N LEU A 15 -16.18 43.68 -9.33
CA LEU A 15 -17.37 43.06 -8.77
C LEU A 15 -18.47 43.06 -9.84
N CYS A 16 -18.80 41.91 -10.46
CA CYS A 16 -19.96 41.77 -11.36
C CYS A 16 -21.22 41.51 -10.55
N CYS A 17 -22.08 42.54 -10.46
CA CYS A 17 -23.46 42.39 -9.99
C CYS A 17 -24.30 41.80 -11.12
N LEU A 18 -24.82 40.59 -10.97
CA LEU A 18 -25.86 40.01 -11.83
C LEU A 18 -27.23 40.50 -11.38
N ILE A 19 -27.88 41.28 -12.26
CA ILE A 19 -29.25 41.73 -12.15
C ILE A 19 -30.16 40.60 -12.64
N ILE A 20 -31.05 40.09 -11.77
CA ILE A 20 -32.11 39.14 -12.14
C ILE A 20 -33.36 39.92 -12.50
N PRO A 21 -33.97 39.71 -13.67
CA PRO A 21 -35.24 40.34 -13.99
C PRO A 21 -36.41 39.57 -13.36
N THR A 22 -37.27 40.27 -12.66
CA THR A 22 -38.54 39.77 -12.14
C THR A 22 -39.56 39.60 -13.27
N GLY A 23 -39.83 38.35 -13.67
CA GLY A 23 -40.93 38.02 -14.57
C GLY A 23 -42.21 37.75 -13.80
N VAL A 24 -43.26 38.51 -14.15
CA VAL A 24 -44.63 38.32 -13.65
C VAL A 24 -45.23 37.09 -14.34
N TRP A 25 -45.74 36.14 -13.58
CA TRP A 25 -46.45 34.97 -14.09
C TRP A 25 -47.95 35.12 -13.80
N GLY A 26 -48.72 35.13 -14.89
CA GLY A 26 -50.19 35.03 -14.83
C GLY A 26 -50.62 33.62 -14.39
N GLN A 27 -51.68 33.59 -13.60
CA GLN A 27 -52.38 32.36 -13.19
C GLN A 27 -53.23 31.82 -14.34
N GLU A 28 -53.15 30.53 -14.60
CA GLU A 28 -54.15 29.72 -15.24
C GLU A 28 -54.56 28.55 -14.32
N PRO A 29 -55.87 28.21 -14.28
CA PRO A 29 -56.36 27.22 -13.31
C PRO A 29 -56.55 25.85 -13.96
N GLY A 30 -56.25 24.81 -13.23
CA GLY A 30 -56.82 23.49 -13.50
C GLY A 30 -55.85 22.29 -13.51
N GLY A 31 -56.02 21.43 -12.57
CA GLY A 31 -55.50 20.07 -12.60
C GLY A 31 -54.76 19.66 -11.32
N LYS A 32 -55.49 19.04 -10.36
CA LYS A 32 -54.83 18.32 -9.26
C LYS A 32 -54.11 17.09 -9.82
N PRO A 33 -52.81 16.95 -9.59
CA PRO A 33 -52.20 15.65 -9.72
C PRO A 33 -52.43 14.86 -8.41
N ASP A 34 -52.86 13.62 -8.57
CA ASP A 34 -53.03 12.65 -7.49
C ASP A 34 -51.75 12.54 -6.64
N ALA A 35 -51.95 12.71 -5.35
CA ALA A 35 -50.91 12.53 -4.36
C ALA A 35 -50.46 11.04 -4.36
N LYS A 36 -49.32 10.78 -4.97
CA LYS A 36 -48.60 9.50 -4.85
C LYS A 36 -48.22 9.33 -3.39
N ALA A 37 -48.73 8.28 -2.74
CA ALA A 37 -48.40 7.93 -1.36
C ALA A 37 -46.88 7.85 -1.17
N PRO A 38 -46.36 8.25 0.00
CA PRO A 38 -44.92 8.14 0.29
C PRO A 38 -44.55 6.66 0.29
N THR A 39 -43.69 6.26 -0.64
CA THR A 39 -43.06 4.95 -0.62
C THR A 39 -42.15 4.88 0.61
N THR A 40 -42.53 4.06 1.57
CA THR A 40 -41.69 3.70 2.70
C THR A 40 -40.31 3.22 2.18
N PRO A 41 -39.18 3.75 2.70
CA PRO A 41 -37.88 3.23 2.30
C PRO A 41 -37.82 1.74 2.57
N ALA A 42 -37.46 0.95 1.57
CA ALA A 42 -37.25 -0.47 1.74
C ALA A 42 -36.25 -0.66 2.85
N GLN A 43 -36.65 -1.37 3.92
CA GLN A 43 -35.79 -1.70 5.03
C GLN A 43 -34.64 -2.54 4.47
N ALA A 44 -33.42 -2.03 4.56
CA ALA A 44 -32.21 -2.77 4.14
C ALA A 44 -32.23 -4.13 4.84
N ALA A 45 -32.08 -5.19 4.06
CA ALA A 45 -31.96 -6.54 4.62
C ALA A 45 -30.84 -6.55 5.68
N PRO A 46 -31.02 -7.24 6.81
CA PRO A 46 -29.97 -7.32 7.82
C PRO A 46 -28.71 -7.90 7.18
N VAL A 47 -27.61 -7.17 7.29
CA VAL A 47 -26.29 -7.69 6.93
C VAL A 47 -26.08 -8.97 7.74
N PRO A 48 -25.81 -10.12 7.11
CA PRO A 48 -25.57 -11.35 7.87
C PRO A 48 -24.49 -11.08 8.90
N ALA A 49 -24.74 -11.42 10.16
CA ALA A 49 -23.73 -11.35 11.20
C ALA A 49 -22.49 -12.09 10.70
N ALA A 50 -21.34 -11.41 10.72
CA ALA A 50 -20.08 -12.01 10.30
C ALA A 50 -19.92 -13.33 11.07
N ALA A 51 -19.80 -14.44 10.33
CA ALA A 51 -19.57 -15.75 10.92
C ALA A 51 -18.34 -15.63 11.82
N THR A 52 -18.44 -16.14 13.05
CA THR A 52 -17.30 -16.24 13.97
C THR A 52 -16.16 -16.91 13.22
N PRO A 53 -14.98 -16.29 13.09
CA PRO A 53 -13.87 -16.91 12.40
C PRO A 53 -13.59 -18.28 13.00
N ALA A 54 -13.34 -19.28 12.15
CA ALA A 54 -12.89 -20.57 12.63
C ALA A 54 -11.58 -20.39 13.44
N PRO A 55 -11.34 -21.17 14.51
CA PRO A 55 -10.13 -21.06 15.30
C PRO A 55 -8.91 -21.23 14.39
N HIS A 56 -7.92 -20.35 14.56
CA HIS A 56 -6.68 -20.36 13.80
C HIS A 56 -5.85 -21.59 14.14
N PRO A 57 -5.17 -22.21 13.16
CA PRO A 57 -4.26 -23.32 13.44
C PRO A 57 -3.10 -22.95 14.38
N ASP A 58 -2.88 -21.66 14.60
CA ASP A 58 -1.87 -21.10 15.50
C ASP A 58 -2.49 -20.01 16.39
N ASP A 59 -3.41 -20.43 17.30
CA ASP A 59 -4.19 -19.54 18.16
C ASP A 59 -3.31 -18.61 19.02
N ASP A 60 -2.15 -19.08 19.47
CA ASP A 60 -1.24 -18.29 20.32
C ASP A 60 -0.58 -17.14 19.56
N TYR A 61 -0.17 -17.36 18.31
CA TYR A 61 0.40 -16.31 17.46
C TYR A 61 -0.62 -15.20 17.19
N TRP A 62 -1.83 -15.58 16.76
CA TRP A 62 -2.87 -14.61 16.42
C TRP A 62 -3.42 -13.89 17.64
N ARG A 63 -3.54 -14.55 18.79
CA ARG A 63 -3.91 -13.89 20.04
C ARG A 63 -2.88 -12.81 20.44
N LYS A 64 -1.59 -13.11 20.37
CA LYS A 64 -0.53 -12.12 20.63
C LYS A 64 -0.53 -10.99 19.61
N HIS A 65 -0.76 -11.31 18.35
CA HIS A 65 -0.91 -10.31 17.28
C HIS A 65 -2.06 -9.37 17.60
N ASP A 66 -3.24 -9.88 17.93
CA ASP A 66 -4.42 -9.07 18.25
C ASP A 66 -4.25 -8.24 19.53
N GLU A 67 -3.54 -8.75 20.52
CA GLU A 67 -3.17 -7.97 21.71
C GLU A 67 -2.23 -6.81 21.36
N LEU A 68 -1.26 -7.06 20.50
CA LEU A 68 -0.31 -6.04 20.06
C LEU A 68 -1.00 -4.94 19.24
N LEU A 69 -1.96 -5.29 18.38
CA LEU A 69 -2.75 -4.30 17.64
C LEU A 69 -3.43 -3.26 18.54
N LYS A 70 -3.78 -3.62 19.77
CA LYS A 70 -4.45 -2.73 20.74
C LYS A 70 -3.49 -1.74 21.41
N VAL A 71 -2.21 -2.08 21.50
CA VAL A 71 -1.22 -1.26 22.23
C VAL A 71 -0.22 -0.58 21.31
N ASP A 72 0.09 -1.18 20.16
CA ASP A 72 1.00 -0.65 19.15
C ASP A 72 0.54 -1.13 17.75
N PHE A 73 -0.53 -0.52 17.22
CA PHE A 73 -1.13 -0.90 15.94
C PHE A 73 -0.11 -1.00 14.79
N GLY A 74 0.80 -0.04 14.70
CA GLY A 74 1.82 0.01 13.65
C GLY A 74 3.08 -0.79 13.95
N TRP A 75 3.20 -1.40 15.16
CA TRP A 75 4.42 -2.05 15.66
C TRP A 75 5.63 -1.10 15.63
N LEU A 76 5.40 0.14 16.06
CA LEU A 76 6.39 1.22 16.06
C LEU A 76 7.61 0.91 16.92
N GLY A 77 7.47 0.03 17.91
CA GLY A 77 8.58 -0.45 18.75
C GLY A 77 9.52 -1.43 18.04
N LYS A 78 9.10 -2.11 16.96
CA LYS A 78 9.83 -3.24 16.36
C LYS A 78 11.25 -2.90 15.92
N PHE A 79 11.44 -1.78 15.23
CA PHE A 79 12.74 -1.37 14.69
C PHE A 79 13.35 -0.15 15.39
N LYS A 80 12.71 0.38 16.43
CA LYS A 80 13.11 1.63 17.11
C LYS A 80 14.60 1.66 17.50
N GLU A 81 15.09 0.61 18.13
CA GLU A 81 16.50 0.53 18.56
C GLU A 81 17.44 0.33 17.35
N ALA A 82 17.06 -0.53 16.41
CA ALA A 82 17.84 -0.77 15.20
C ALA A 82 17.95 0.49 14.33
N ASP A 83 16.86 1.26 14.21
CA ASP A 83 16.85 2.53 13.48
C ASP A 83 17.71 3.60 14.17
N ALA A 84 17.64 3.69 15.49
CA ALA A 84 18.45 4.61 16.27
C ALA A 84 19.96 4.28 16.20
N ALA A 85 20.32 3.01 16.00
CA ALA A 85 21.70 2.57 15.87
C ALA A 85 22.28 2.76 14.45
N LEU A 86 21.42 3.02 13.44
CA LEU A 86 21.88 3.23 12.07
C LEU A 86 22.59 4.57 11.92
N ALA A 87 23.85 4.52 11.45
CA ALA A 87 24.54 5.73 11.04
C ALA A 87 23.83 6.42 9.86
N PRO A 88 23.90 7.75 9.76
CA PRO A 88 23.47 8.45 8.54
C PRO A 88 24.10 7.83 7.30
N PRO A 89 23.41 7.84 6.13
CA PRO A 89 24.00 7.32 4.90
C PRO A 89 25.32 8.02 4.59
N ALA A 90 26.34 7.23 4.21
CA ALA A 90 27.61 7.79 3.75
C ALA A 90 27.43 8.57 2.43
N VAL A 91 28.35 9.47 2.14
CA VAL A 91 28.35 10.20 0.86
C VAL A 91 28.43 9.20 -0.30
N GLY A 92 27.46 9.26 -1.20
CA GLY A 92 27.37 8.34 -2.35
C GLY A 92 26.73 6.99 -2.03
N GLU A 93 26.38 6.69 -0.79
CA GLU A 93 25.68 5.44 -0.43
C GLU A 93 24.31 5.34 -1.13
N ASN A 94 24.07 4.19 -1.76
CA ASN A 94 22.79 3.85 -2.37
C ASN A 94 21.95 3.03 -1.39
N ARG A 95 21.64 3.62 -0.22
CA ARG A 95 20.76 2.97 0.77
C ARG A 95 19.40 2.67 0.17
N VAL A 96 18.93 1.44 0.38
CA VAL A 96 17.60 0.99 -0.02
C VAL A 96 16.88 0.44 1.19
N VAL A 97 15.63 0.82 1.39
CA VAL A 97 14.77 0.25 2.43
C VAL A 97 13.71 -0.63 1.77
N PHE A 98 13.55 -1.83 2.27
CA PHE A 98 12.47 -2.74 1.88
C PHE A 98 11.37 -2.69 2.94
N MET A 99 10.26 -2.08 2.59
CA MET A 99 9.04 -2.03 3.39
C MET A 99 8.12 -3.17 2.97
N GLY A 100 7.66 -3.96 3.94
CA GLY A 100 6.78 -5.07 3.64
C GLY A 100 6.34 -5.88 4.86
N ASP A 101 5.80 -7.05 4.60
CA ASP A 101 5.25 -8.00 5.55
C ASP A 101 6.19 -9.19 5.86
N SER A 102 5.63 -10.37 6.15
CA SER A 102 6.36 -11.61 6.42
C SER A 102 7.23 -12.07 5.26
N ILE A 103 6.84 -11.78 4.02
CA ILE A 103 7.63 -12.14 2.84
C ILE A 103 8.92 -11.32 2.83
N THR A 104 8.86 -10.03 3.12
CA THR A 104 10.02 -9.17 3.26
C THR A 104 10.83 -9.55 4.51
N GLU A 105 10.19 -9.77 5.67
CA GLU A 105 10.88 -10.17 6.91
C GLU A 105 11.69 -11.46 6.73
N GLY A 106 11.09 -12.46 6.06
CA GLY A 106 11.72 -13.76 5.78
C GLY A 106 12.78 -13.73 4.69
N TRP A 107 12.95 -12.62 3.99
CA TRP A 107 13.97 -12.48 2.96
C TRP A 107 15.33 -12.16 3.62
N HIS A 108 16.21 -13.12 3.64
CA HIS A 108 17.53 -12.96 4.25
C HIS A 108 18.44 -12.09 3.39
N PHE A 109 18.79 -10.89 3.86
CA PHE A 109 19.59 -9.91 3.11
C PHE A 109 21.10 -10.16 3.23
N THR A 110 21.56 -10.57 4.42
CA THR A 110 22.97 -10.69 4.78
C THR A 110 23.30 -12.08 5.27
N GLY A 111 24.59 -12.35 5.51
CA GLY A 111 25.07 -13.65 5.97
C GLY A 111 25.46 -14.58 4.82
N PRO A 112 25.88 -15.83 5.11
CA PRO A 112 26.41 -16.78 4.12
C PRO A 112 25.41 -17.15 3.00
N GLN A 113 24.11 -17.00 3.26
CA GLN A 113 23.02 -17.27 2.32
C GLN A 113 22.21 -16.01 2.01
N GLY A 114 22.77 -14.83 2.28
CA GLY A 114 22.09 -13.55 2.06
C GLY A 114 21.91 -13.25 0.57
N SER A 115 20.75 -12.73 0.24
CA SER A 115 20.37 -12.37 -1.15
C SER A 115 21.11 -11.14 -1.68
N PHE A 116 21.62 -10.26 -0.77
CA PHE A 116 22.19 -8.95 -1.14
C PHE A 116 23.54 -8.69 -0.46
N PRO A 117 24.57 -9.53 -0.72
CA PRO A 117 25.87 -9.40 -0.05
C PRO A 117 26.53 -8.05 -0.38
N GLY A 118 26.93 -7.33 0.68
CA GLY A 118 27.64 -6.04 0.54
C GLY A 118 26.78 -4.86 0.07
N LYS A 119 25.46 -5.05 -0.06
CA LYS A 119 24.55 -3.96 -0.40
C LYS A 119 24.08 -3.21 0.86
N PRO A 120 23.95 -1.88 0.81
CA PRO A 120 23.41 -1.09 1.91
C PRO A 120 21.87 -1.15 1.94
N TYR A 121 21.34 -2.37 1.99
CA TYR A 121 19.90 -2.63 1.97
C TYR A 121 19.41 -2.95 3.39
N ILE A 122 18.28 -2.35 3.74
CA ILE A 122 17.68 -2.44 5.07
C ILE A 122 16.33 -3.12 4.95
N ASN A 123 16.17 -4.23 5.66
CA ASN A 123 14.91 -4.95 5.76
C ASN A 123 14.02 -4.32 6.85
N ARG A 124 12.80 -3.91 6.46
CA ARG A 124 11.75 -3.40 7.34
C ARG A 124 10.44 -4.16 7.12
N GLY A 125 10.58 -5.48 6.89
CA GLY A 125 9.46 -6.41 6.89
C GLY A 125 8.97 -6.73 8.29
N ILE A 126 7.65 -6.83 8.47
CA ILE A 126 7.02 -7.29 9.72
C ILE A 126 5.90 -8.27 9.39
N SER A 127 6.01 -9.49 9.88
CA SER A 127 5.04 -10.56 9.62
C SER A 127 3.60 -10.15 9.98
N GLY A 128 2.66 -10.49 9.10
CA GLY A 128 1.23 -10.24 9.31
C GLY A 128 0.76 -8.83 9.02
N GLN A 129 1.66 -7.88 8.77
CA GLN A 129 1.27 -6.47 8.59
C GLN A 129 0.52 -6.20 7.30
N THR A 130 -0.44 -5.30 7.42
CA THR A 130 -1.26 -4.72 6.36
C THR A 130 -0.73 -3.34 5.94
N THR A 131 -1.22 -2.84 4.82
CA THR A 131 -0.80 -1.52 4.27
C THR A 131 -1.08 -0.35 5.21
N PRO A 132 -2.21 -0.25 5.97
CA PRO A 132 -2.40 0.83 6.95
C PRO A 132 -1.38 0.79 8.08
N GLN A 133 -0.96 -0.40 8.54
CA GLN A 133 0.10 -0.52 9.54
C GLN A 133 1.46 -0.04 9.00
N MET A 134 1.79 -0.41 7.77
CA MET A 134 3.01 0.04 7.07
C MET A 134 3.01 1.55 6.88
N LEU A 135 1.87 2.14 6.52
CA LEU A 135 1.71 3.58 6.36
C LEU A 135 1.98 4.33 7.68
N VAL A 136 1.45 3.84 8.82
CA VAL A 136 1.67 4.45 10.14
C VAL A 136 3.17 4.50 10.50
N ARG A 137 3.94 3.45 10.21
CA ARG A 137 5.37 3.38 10.54
C ARG A 137 6.29 3.90 9.42
N PHE A 138 5.76 4.31 8.28
CA PHE A 138 6.54 4.66 7.09
C PHE A 138 7.55 5.79 7.34
N ARG A 139 7.16 6.78 8.17
CA ARG A 139 8.05 7.89 8.49
C ARG A 139 9.29 7.44 9.26
N GLN A 140 9.13 6.63 10.31
CA GLN A 140 10.26 6.20 11.14
C GLN A 140 11.12 5.14 10.45
N ASP A 141 10.48 4.13 9.81
CA ASP A 141 11.17 2.95 9.29
C ASP A 141 11.67 3.13 7.86
N VAL A 142 11.28 4.20 7.16
CA VAL A 142 11.73 4.52 5.80
C VAL A 142 12.31 5.93 5.72
N ILE A 143 11.49 6.97 5.91
CA ILE A 143 11.89 8.36 5.64
C ILE A 143 13.05 8.79 6.53
N ALA A 144 12.99 8.48 7.83
CA ALA A 144 14.03 8.85 8.79
C ALA A 144 15.39 8.18 8.48
N LEU A 145 15.39 7.04 7.80
CA LEU A 145 16.60 6.31 7.39
C LEU A 145 17.27 6.91 6.16
N LYS A 146 16.62 7.87 5.51
CA LYS A 146 17.11 8.63 4.34
C LYS A 146 17.62 7.73 3.20
N PRO A 147 16.84 6.72 2.75
CA PRO A 147 17.23 5.91 1.62
C PRO A 147 17.14 6.69 0.31
N LYS A 148 17.84 6.22 -0.73
CA LYS A 148 17.62 6.69 -2.10
C LYS A 148 16.44 6.01 -2.77
N VAL A 149 16.14 4.78 -2.37
CA VAL A 149 15.06 3.96 -2.93
C VAL A 149 14.30 3.28 -1.79
N VAL A 150 12.99 3.21 -1.90
CA VAL A 150 12.15 2.31 -1.13
C VAL A 150 11.56 1.25 -2.05
N VAL A 151 11.63 -0.02 -1.64
CA VAL A 151 10.96 -1.16 -2.26
C VAL A 151 9.74 -1.47 -1.40
N ILE A 152 8.54 -1.47 -2.00
CA ILE A 152 7.27 -1.74 -1.29
C ILE A 152 6.70 -3.06 -1.83
N LEU A 153 6.57 -4.05 -0.94
CA LEU A 153 5.93 -5.34 -1.19
C LEU A 153 4.87 -5.56 -0.13
N ALA A 154 3.60 -5.31 -0.45
CA ALA A 154 2.50 -5.29 0.51
C ALA A 154 1.15 -5.58 -0.15
N GLY A 155 0.13 -5.94 0.66
CA GLY A 155 -1.26 -6.12 0.25
C GLY A 155 -1.80 -7.54 0.45
N THR A 156 -0.94 -8.53 0.65
CA THR A 156 -1.39 -9.92 0.88
C THR A 156 -2.22 -10.06 2.16
N ASN A 157 -1.78 -9.43 3.24
CA ASN A 157 -2.44 -9.48 4.55
C ASN A 157 -3.71 -8.61 4.61
N ASP A 158 -3.78 -7.58 3.81
CA ASP A 158 -4.97 -6.75 3.60
C ASP A 158 -6.07 -7.59 2.95
N ILE A 159 -5.74 -8.29 1.85
CA ILE A 159 -6.65 -9.22 1.17
C ILE A 159 -7.12 -10.32 2.14
N ALA A 160 -6.24 -10.80 3.03
CA ALA A 160 -6.56 -11.76 4.07
C ALA A 160 -7.42 -11.16 5.20
N GLY A 161 -7.50 -9.84 5.34
CA GLY A 161 -8.24 -9.15 6.38
C GLY A 161 -7.60 -9.25 7.77
N ASN A 162 -6.27 -9.22 7.86
CA ASN A 162 -5.55 -9.37 9.14
C ASN A 162 -5.86 -8.26 10.15
N THR A 163 -6.15 -7.04 9.70
CA THR A 163 -6.55 -5.90 10.53
C THR A 163 -8.03 -5.54 10.37
N GLY A 164 -8.81 -6.41 9.77
CA GLY A 164 -10.21 -6.19 9.44
C GLY A 164 -10.45 -6.21 7.93
N PRO A 165 -11.72 -6.08 7.50
CA PRO A 165 -12.06 -6.05 6.08
C PRO A 165 -11.59 -4.74 5.44
N GLU A 166 -10.92 -4.85 4.31
CA GLU A 166 -10.50 -3.72 3.48
C GLU A 166 -11.02 -3.90 2.05
N THR A 167 -11.38 -2.80 1.40
CA THR A 167 -11.67 -2.78 -0.04
C THR A 167 -10.36 -2.73 -0.83
N LEU A 168 -10.38 -3.12 -2.11
CA LEU A 168 -9.20 -3.00 -2.98
C LEU A 168 -8.75 -1.53 -3.08
N GLU A 169 -9.70 -0.61 -3.19
CA GLU A 169 -9.46 0.83 -3.24
C GLU A 169 -8.74 1.36 -1.99
N GLN A 170 -9.09 0.88 -0.80
CA GLN A 170 -8.38 1.25 0.43
C GLN A 170 -6.92 0.76 0.44
N ILE A 171 -6.67 -0.44 -0.08
CA ILE A 171 -5.32 -0.98 -0.23
C ILE A 171 -4.52 -0.13 -1.24
N GLU A 172 -5.13 0.21 -2.36
CA GLU A 172 -4.59 1.08 -3.40
C GLU A 172 -4.23 2.46 -2.85
N ASP A 173 -5.13 3.08 -2.08
CA ASP A 173 -4.93 4.38 -1.42
C ASP A 173 -3.76 4.36 -0.42
N ASN A 174 -3.61 3.28 0.36
CA ASN A 174 -2.50 3.13 1.29
C ASN A 174 -1.15 2.99 0.55
N LEU A 175 -1.12 2.20 -0.53
CA LEU A 175 0.06 2.05 -1.38
C LEU A 175 0.43 3.38 -2.06
N ALA A 176 -0.55 4.11 -2.59
CA ALA A 176 -0.37 5.43 -3.16
C ALA A 176 0.16 6.43 -2.12
N SER A 177 -0.41 6.43 -0.92
CA SER A 177 0.03 7.31 0.18
C SER A 177 1.49 7.06 0.58
N MET A 178 1.93 5.80 0.66
CA MET A 178 3.33 5.47 0.93
C MET A 178 4.25 5.95 -0.20
N ALA A 179 3.83 5.81 -1.46
CA ALA A 179 4.59 6.26 -2.62
C ALA A 179 4.68 7.80 -2.68
N ASP A 180 3.59 8.51 -2.36
CA ASP A 180 3.56 9.97 -2.29
C ASP A 180 4.45 10.50 -1.15
N LEU A 181 4.41 9.86 0.03
CA LEU A 181 5.31 10.18 1.14
C LEU A 181 6.78 9.98 0.77
N ALA A 182 7.12 8.89 0.06
CA ALA A 182 8.47 8.65 -0.43
C ALA A 182 8.90 9.76 -1.40
N THR A 183 8.08 10.06 -2.40
CA THR A 183 8.36 11.07 -3.43
C THR A 183 8.52 12.47 -2.83
N ALA A 184 7.64 12.85 -1.90
CA ALA A 184 7.73 14.13 -1.18
C ALA A 184 9.03 14.27 -0.35
N ASN A 185 9.70 13.16 -0.04
CA ASN A 185 10.99 13.13 0.67
C ASN A 185 12.16 12.74 -0.26
N HIS A 186 12.00 12.88 -1.58
CA HIS A 186 13.02 12.61 -2.61
C HIS A 186 13.53 11.16 -2.60
N ILE A 187 12.69 10.21 -2.19
CA ILE A 187 12.96 8.78 -2.20
C ILE A 187 12.30 8.18 -3.44
N ARG A 188 13.06 7.49 -4.28
CA ARG A 188 12.53 6.80 -5.46
C ARG A 188 11.75 5.56 -5.06
N VAL A 189 10.70 5.25 -5.82
CA VAL A 189 9.75 4.19 -5.48
C VAL A 189 9.90 3.00 -6.42
N VAL A 190 10.01 1.81 -5.83
CA VAL A 190 9.86 0.52 -6.50
C VAL A 190 8.63 -0.17 -5.91
N LEU A 191 7.58 -0.33 -6.71
CA LEU A 191 6.38 -1.08 -6.34
C LEU A 191 6.52 -2.52 -6.84
N CYS A 192 6.39 -3.49 -5.93
CA CYS A 192 6.44 -4.90 -6.27
C CYS A 192 5.04 -5.49 -6.30
N SER A 193 4.74 -6.29 -7.32
CA SER A 193 3.48 -7.04 -7.35
C SER A 193 3.34 -7.93 -6.12
N ILE A 194 2.12 -8.05 -5.61
CA ILE A 194 1.76 -9.11 -4.65
C ILE A 194 2.04 -10.46 -5.30
N LEU A 195 2.61 -11.39 -4.54
CA LEU A 195 2.93 -12.73 -5.03
C LEU A 195 1.64 -13.52 -5.33
N PRO A 196 1.71 -14.52 -6.23
CA PRO A 196 0.55 -15.36 -6.51
C PRO A 196 0.13 -16.18 -5.27
N ALA A 197 -1.17 -16.30 -5.02
CA ALA A 197 -1.73 -17.18 -4.01
C ALA A 197 -3.16 -17.58 -4.38
N VAL A 198 -3.52 -18.86 -4.19
CA VAL A 198 -4.87 -19.38 -4.46
C VAL A 198 -5.74 -19.45 -3.21
N ASP A 199 -5.12 -19.56 -2.05
CA ASP A 199 -5.78 -19.57 -0.74
C ASP A 199 -4.87 -18.96 0.34
N TYR A 200 -5.46 -18.67 1.49
CA TYR A 200 -4.74 -18.33 2.71
C TYR A 200 -5.15 -19.30 3.81
N ARG A 201 -4.22 -20.19 4.21
CA ARG A 201 -4.51 -21.24 5.22
C ARG A 201 -4.99 -20.68 6.54
N TRP A 202 -4.55 -19.47 6.91
CA TRP A 202 -4.98 -18.77 8.13
C TRP A 202 -6.30 -17.99 7.96
N ARG A 203 -6.85 -17.91 6.73
CA ARG A 203 -8.13 -17.26 6.42
C ARG A 203 -8.95 -18.11 5.45
N PRO A 204 -9.48 -19.26 5.90
CA PRO A 204 -10.30 -20.13 5.05
C PRO A 204 -11.48 -19.37 4.45
N GLY A 205 -11.79 -19.65 3.20
CA GLY A 205 -12.90 -19.01 2.47
C GLY A 205 -12.54 -17.72 1.74
N VAL A 206 -11.35 -17.17 1.92
CA VAL A 206 -10.84 -16.07 1.09
C VAL A 206 -10.32 -16.65 -0.23
N THR A 207 -10.74 -16.07 -1.35
CA THR A 207 -10.22 -16.38 -2.69
C THR A 207 -9.31 -15.23 -3.14
N PRO A 208 -7.98 -15.28 -2.88
CA PRO A 208 -7.11 -14.14 -3.07
C PRO A 208 -6.76 -13.85 -4.53
N ALA A 209 -6.60 -14.86 -5.39
CA ALA A 209 -6.05 -14.69 -6.73
C ALA A 209 -6.72 -13.58 -7.57
N PRO A 210 -8.06 -13.47 -7.68
CA PRO A 210 -8.68 -12.37 -8.42
C PRO A 210 -8.37 -10.98 -7.84
N LYS A 211 -8.32 -10.87 -6.50
CA LYS A 211 -7.99 -9.62 -5.82
C LYS A 211 -6.53 -9.23 -6.01
N ILE A 212 -5.62 -10.20 -5.91
CA ILE A 212 -4.19 -10.02 -6.19
C ILE A 212 -4.00 -9.50 -7.62
N MET A 213 -4.64 -10.13 -8.61
CA MET A 213 -4.53 -9.70 -10.01
C MET A 213 -5.04 -8.27 -10.21
N ALA A 214 -6.16 -7.90 -9.57
CA ALA A 214 -6.73 -6.55 -9.66
C ALA A 214 -5.78 -5.49 -9.09
N ILE A 215 -5.26 -5.70 -7.87
CA ILE A 215 -4.30 -4.77 -7.24
C ILE A 215 -3.00 -4.71 -8.04
N ASN A 216 -2.48 -5.83 -8.53
CA ASN A 216 -1.26 -5.86 -9.35
C ASN A 216 -1.44 -5.10 -10.67
N ALA A 217 -2.60 -5.21 -11.30
CA ALA A 217 -2.93 -4.45 -12.51
C ALA A 217 -2.98 -2.93 -12.22
N TRP A 218 -3.61 -2.54 -11.11
CA TRP A 218 -3.64 -1.16 -10.65
C TRP A 218 -2.22 -0.65 -10.33
N MET A 219 -1.42 -1.37 -9.53
CA MET A 219 -0.04 -0.98 -9.21
C MET A 219 0.82 -0.76 -10.45
N LYS A 220 0.67 -1.63 -11.45
CA LYS A 220 1.40 -1.51 -12.72
C LYS A 220 1.01 -0.24 -13.48
N ALA A 221 -0.28 0.07 -13.56
CA ALA A 221 -0.79 1.27 -14.22
C ALA A 221 -0.37 2.53 -13.45
N TYR A 222 -0.53 2.53 -12.12
CA TYR A 222 -0.14 3.62 -11.23
C TYR A 222 1.37 3.91 -11.30
N ALA A 223 2.19 2.88 -11.28
CA ALA A 223 3.65 3.05 -11.42
C ALA A 223 4.02 3.67 -12.78
N ALA A 224 3.36 3.26 -13.86
CA ALA A 224 3.58 3.85 -15.19
C ALA A 224 3.15 5.31 -15.25
N GLU A 225 2.00 5.68 -14.65
CA GLU A 225 1.51 7.05 -14.58
C GLU A 225 2.47 7.96 -13.80
N LYS A 226 2.94 7.51 -12.65
CA LYS A 226 3.82 8.30 -11.76
C LYS A 226 5.30 8.24 -12.11
N GLY A 227 5.70 7.43 -13.08
CA GLY A 227 7.10 7.21 -13.42
C GLY A 227 7.87 6.36 -12.39
N TYR A 228 7.16 5.60 -11.55
CA TYR A 228 7.77 4.66 -10.60
C TYR A 228 8.25 3.39 -11.30
N VAL A 229 9.09 2.63 -10.63
CA VAL A 229 9.48 1.30 -11.12
C VAL A 229 8.50 0.26 -10.59
N TYR A 230 7.96 -0.56 -11.50
CA TYR A 230 7.17 -1.73 -11.15
C TYR A 230 7.99 -3.00 -11.34
N VAL A 231 7.97 -3.90 -10.34
CA VAL A 231 8.63 -5.21 -10.38
C VAL A 231 7.56 -6.30 -10.35
N ASP A 232 7.49 -7.10 -11.38
CA ASP A 232 6.48 -8.15 -11.55
C ASP A 232 6.99 -9.51 -11.03
N PHE A 233 6.82 -9.75 -9.74
CA PHE A 233 7.07 -11.08 -9.16
C PHE A 233 5.95 -12.07 -9.51
N HIS A 234 4.71 -11.59 -9.59
CA HIS A 234 3.55 -12.45 -9.82
C HIS A 234 3.70 -13.27 -11.09
N THR A 235 3.97 -12.62 -12.21
CA THR A 235 4.15 -13.29 -13.51
C THR A 235 5.33 -14.26 -13.52
N ALA A 236 6.41 -13.91 -12.80
CA ALA A 236 7.62 -14.74 -12.74
C ALA A 236 7.48 -15.99 -11.87
N MET A 237 6.52 -16.00 -10.93
CA MET A 237 6.43 -17.02 -9.89
C MET A 237 5.16 -17.85 -9.90
N LYS A 238 4.13 -17.46 -10.66
CA LYS A 238 2.84 -18.14 -10.67
C LYS A 238 2.85 -19.49 -11.39
N ASP A 239 2.02 -20.40 -10.90
CA ASP A 239 1.62 -21.62 -11.63
C ASP A 239 0.39 -21.37 -12.53
N GLU A 240 -0.11 -22.42 -13.18
CA GLU A 240 -1.27 -22.37 -14.07
C GLU A 240 -2.59 -21.98 -13.37
N ARG A 241 -2.63 -22.04 -12.03
CA ARG A 241 -3.81 -21.69 -11.22
C ARG A 241 -3.68 -20.28 -10.61
N ASP A 242 -2.71 -19.48 -11.04
CA ASP A 242 -2.31 -18.21 -10.44
C ASP A 242 -1.91 -18.34 -8.95
N GLY A 243 -1.37 -19.50 -8.58
CA GLY A 243 -0.84 -19.80 -7.25
C GLY A 243 0.68 -19.86 -7.21
N LEU A 244 1.25 -19.86 -6.02
CA LEU A 244 2.68 -20.06 -5.82
C LEU A 244 2.97 -21.57 -5.76
N PRO A 245 3.78 -22.13 -6.71
CA PRO A 245 3.99 -23.56 -6.79
C PRO A 245 4.77 -24.12 -5.60
N ALA A 246 4.58 -25.39 -5.30
CA ALA A 246 5.22 -26.07 -4.15
C ALA A 246 6.78 -26.08 -4.23
N THR A 247 7.34 -25.90 -5.39
CA THR A 247 8.80 -25.73 -5.59
C THR A 247 9.32 -24.40 -5.04
N LEU A 248 8.46 -23.38 -4.99
CA LEU A 248 8.81 -22.02 -4.54
C LEU A 248 8.22 -21.68 -3.15
N SER A 249 7.20 -22.42 -2.66
CA SER A 249 6.57 -22.19 -1.37
C SER A 249 6.01 -23.51 -0.78
N ARG A 250 6.05 -23.66 0.55
CA ARG A 250 5.43 -24.81 1.23
C ARG A 250 3.96 -24.59 1.56
N ASP A 251 3.58 -23.37 1.80
CA ASP A 251 2.23 -22.98 2.23
C ASP A 251 1.42 -22.24 1.16
N GLY A 252 2.03 -22.02 0.00
CA GLY A 252 1.42 -21.31 -1.12
C GLY A 252 1.47 -19.79 -1.01
N VAL A 253 2.19 -19.24 -0.01
CA VAL A 253 2.30 -17.79 0.24
C VAL A 253 3.74 -17.35 0.51
N HIS A 254 4.43 -18.00 1.44
CA HIS A 254 5.78 -17.61 1.85
C HIS A 254 6.84 -18.31 0.98
N PRO A 255 7.72 -17.52 0.32
CA PRO A 255 8.76 -18.09 -0.53
C PRO A 255 9.77 -18.93 0.24
N LEU A 256 10.16 -20.07 -0.33
CA LEU A 256 11.35 -20.82 0.02
C LEU A 256 12.62 -20.12 -0.50
N PRO A 257 13.82 -20.56 -0.15
CA PRO A 257 15.05 -20.04 -0.75
C PRO A 257 15.03 -20.01 -2.29
N ALA A 258 14.41 -21.02 -2.92
CA ALA A 258 14.20 -21.06 -4.38
C ALA A 258 13.30 -19.93 -4.88
N GLY A 259 12.25 -19.57 -4.12
CA GLY A 259 11.38 -18.44 -4.45
C GLY A 259 12.11 -17.10 -4.34
N PHE A 260 12.87 -16.89 -3.27
CA PHE A 260 13.71 -15.70 -3.12
C PHE A 260 14.80 -15.61 -4.20
N ALA A 261 15.33 -16.74 -4.67
CA ALA A 261 16.28 -16.76 -5.78
C ALA A 261 15.67 -16.26 -7.11
N VAL A 262 14.35 -16.43 -7.31
CA VAL A 262 13.63 -15.82 -8.45
C VAL A 262 13.43 -14.31 -8.21
N MET A 263 13.04 -13.90 -7.00
CA MET A 263 12.71 -12.52 -6.67
C MET A 263 13.94 -11.60 -6.68
N THR A 264 15.08 -12.08 -6.19
CA THR A 264 16.32 -11.28 -5.98
C THR A 264 16.78 -10.57 -7.26
N PRO A 265 17.02 -11.24 -8.40
CA PRO A 265 17.49 -10.55 -9.61
C PRO A 265 16.46 -9.56 -10.16
N LEU A 266 15.16 -9.83 -10.00
CA LEU A 266 14.10 -8.95 -10.46
C LEU A 266 14.07 -7.64 -9.69
N VAL A 267 14.15 -7.72 -8.36
CA VAL A 267 14.16 -6.51 -7.53
C VAL A 267 15.45 -5.72 -7.68
N GLU A 268 16.60 -6.38 -7.83
CA GLU A 268 17.87 -5.69 -8.08
C GLU A 268 17.85 -4.92 -9.40
N ALA A 269 17.29 -5.51 -10.47
CA ALA A 269 17.08 -4.80 -11.73
C ALA A 269 16.15 -3.59 -11.56
N GLY A 270 15.07 -3.74 -10.77
CA GLY A 270 14.16 -2.64 -10.42
C GLY A 270 14.85 -1.52 -9.64
N ILE A 271 15.64 -1.87 -8.62
CA ILE A 271 16.43 -0.90 -7.83
C ILE A 271 17.44 -0.16 -8.71
N ALA A 272 18.18 -0.89 -9.57
CA ALA A 272 19.14 -0.28 -10.49
C ALA A 272 18.45 0.72 -11.43
N LYS A 273 17.27 0.38 -11.97
CA LYS A 273 16.46 1.29 -12.79
C LYS A 273 16.02 2.52 -12.00
N ALA A 274 15.57 2.35 -10.76
CA ALA A 274 15.18 3.46 -9.91
C ALA A 274 16.36 4.39 -9.58
N LEU A 275 17.55 3.84 -9.32
CA LEU A 275 18.75 4.61 -9.04
C LEU A 275 19.27 5.41 -10.25
N ALA A 276 18.90 5.01 -11.47
CA ALA A 276 19.30 5.69 -12.71
C ALA A 276 18.36 6.84 -13.11
N GLN A 277 17.19 6.97 -12.48
CA GLN A 277 16.26 8.08 -12.65
C GLN A 277 16.74 9.34 -11.92
#